data_60485edc97648e10688cdbce339df13d
#
_entry.id   60485edc97648e10688cdbce339df13d
#
_cell.length_a   1.000
_cell.length_b   1.000
_cell.length_c   1.000
_cell.angle_alpha   90.00
_cell.angle_beta   90.00
_cell.angle_gamma   90.00
#
_symmetry.space_group_name_H-M   'P 1'
#
loop_
_entity.id
_entity.type
_entity.pdbx_description
1 polymer ?
#
loop_
_entity_poly.entity_id
_entity_poly.type
_entity_poly.pdbx_seq_one_letter_code
_entity_poly.pdbx_strand_id
1 'polypeptide(L)'
;MAGVSCLFLWLAMRRGTRTKEYLSAYAIKIVHHEPWVERVTYQETYTDSKGNTHTRTRVRYVHHPDVWFMPMNTGVAPHISHSTYDSYRRLWGTPVNHIHPFHANCVSGGGGQEYEWDGVYENAATHTYKGLYVNYVKYSDSIFNERRPSKEEIEEYGLVDYPDFSGRHLETEAVLVSPLLSVRSTDDLNEPLWLFNAFHGLSNQIHVFVILFDAAKGVETALKQRSLWRGGNKNEFTVCLGIENGGVADEGTSEGGLKVKWCKAFSWCDTPLLESATESWFVKNPELDIKAYTEWLRENVGLWKRKEFKDFAYLGKSLSPTAKWLVALLTIALCVAAVLITIYAILPNQPTVY
;
A
#
# COMPACT_ATOMS: atom_id res chain seq x y z
N MET A 1 0.58 -31.41 -23.78
CA MET A 1 -0.68 -30.67 -23.51
C MET A 1 -0.98 -30.49 -22.04
N ALA A 2 -0.99 -31.53 -21.21
CA ALA A 2 -1.21 -31.40 -19.78
C ALA A 2 -0.27 -30.36 -19.10
N GLY A 3 1.01 -30.32 -19.47
CA GLY A 3 1.96 -29.37 -18.93
C GLY A 3 1.63 -27.90 -19.22
N VAL A 4 1.07 -27.58 -20.39
CA VAL A 4 0.69 -26.20 -20.76
C VAL A 4 -0.55 -25.78 -19.97
N SER A 5 -1.55 -26.66 -19.84
CA SER A 5 -2.73 -26.39 -19.01
C SER A 5 -2.37 -26.21 -17.54
N CYS A 6 -1.45 -27.02 -17.01
CA CYS A 6 -0.92 -26.87 -15.66
C CYS A 6 -0.18 -25.53 -15.48
N LEU A 7 0.58 -25.08 -16.48
CA LEU A 7 1.25 -23.78 -16.46
C LEU A 7 0.26 -22.63 -16.42
N PHE A 8 -0.78 -22.64 -17.27
CA PHE A 8 -1.83 -21.61 -17.25
C PHE A 8 -2.59 -21.59 -15.92
N LEU A 9 -2.92 -22.77 -15.40
CA LEU A 9 -3.55 -22.90 -14.10
C LEU A 9 -2.67 -22.31 -12.98
N TRP A 10 -1.39 -22.64 -13.00
CA TRP A 10 -0.41 -22.11 -12.05
C TRP A 10 -0.28 -20.59 -12.15
N LEU A 11 -0.18 -20.04 -13.38
CA LEU A 11 -0.09 -18.60 -13.63
C LEU A 11 -1.37 -17.87 -13.15
N ALA A 12 -2.54 -18.42 -13.45
CA ALA A 12 -3.82 -17.87 -13.01
C ALA A 12 -3.94 -17.89 -11.47
N MET A 13 -3.53 -19.00 -10.83
CA MET A 13 -3.50 -19.11 -9.37
C MET A 13 -2.51 -18.11 -8.76
N ARG A 14 -1.32 -18.01 -9.33
CA ARG A 14 -0.28 -17.08 -8.86
C ARG A 14 -0.73 -15.62 -8.98
N ARG A 15 -1.41 -15.26 -10.07
CA ARG A 15 -1.95 -13.91 -10.25
C ARG A 15 -3.07 -13.59 -9.25
N GLY A 16 -3.97 -14.55 -9.03
CA GLY A 16 -5.09 -14.39 -8.09
C GLY A 16 -4.70 -14.45 -6.61
N THR A 17 -3.45 -14.88 -6.30
CA THR A 17 -2.96 -15.00 -4.92
C THR A 17 -2.12 -13.81 -4.47
N ARG A 18 -2.07 -12.74 -5.23
CA ARG A 18 -1.29 -11.55 -4.88
C ARG A 18 -2.21 -10.42 -4.46
N THR A 19 -1.93 -9.83 -3.31
CA THR A 19 -2.58 -8.62 -2.83
C THR A 19 -1.56 -7.51 -2.61
N LYS A 20 -2.03 -6.27 -2.67
CA LYS A 20 -1.24 -5.10 -2.30
C LYS A 20 -1.55 -4.77 -0.85
N GLU A 21 -0.52 -4.52 -0.08
CA GLU A 21 -0.63 -3.97 1.26
C GLU A 21 0.02 -2.61 1.33
N TYR A 22 -0.49 -1.78 2.23
CA TYR A 22 -0.02 -0.44 2.46
C TYR A 22 0.56 -0.35 3.86
N LEU A 23 1.79 0.14 3.95
CA LEU A 23 2.44 0.44 5.22
C LEU A 23 2.92 1.89 5.16
N SER A 24 2.66 2.63 6.22
CA SER A 24 3.24 3.95 6.38
C SER A 24 4.72 3.83 6.72
N ALA A 25 5.49 4.80 6.27
CA ALA A 25 6.91 4.89 6.50
C ALA A 25 7.29 6.35 6.77
N TYR A 26 8.43 6.58 7.37
CA TYR A 26 8.97 7.92 7.54
C TYR A 26 10.27 8.07 6.73
N ALA A 27 10.53 9.30 6.30
CA ALA A 27 11.76 9.63 5.61
C ALA A 27 12.92 9.64 6.61
N ILE A 28 14.01 8.95 6.25
CA ILE A 28 15.26 9.01 7.03
C ILE A 28 16.16 10.13 6.55
N LYS A 29 16.02 10.52 5.27
CA LYS A 29 16.72 11.66 4.66
C LYS A 29 16.01 12.10 3.39
N ILE A 30 16.39 13.27 2.89
CA ILE A 30 16.07 13.70 1.53
C ILE A 30 17.36 13.81 0.74
N VAL A 31 17.32 13.39 -0.50
CA VAL A 31 18.47 13.42 -1.40
C VAL A 31 18.12 14.26 -2.61
N HIS A 32 18.99 15.18 -2.92
CA HIS A 32 18.99 15.96 -4.15
C HIS A 32 20.26 15.62 -4.91
N HIS A 33 20.15 15.03 -6.08
CA HIS A 33 21.24 14.87 -7.00
C HIS A 33 21.19 16.00 -8.03
N GLU A 34 22.16 16.86 -7.98
CA GLU A 34 22.34 17.88 -9.00
C GLU A 34 22.64 17.25 -10.37
N PRO A 35 22.27 17.92 -11.49
CA PRO A 35 22.53 17.40 -12.81
C PRO A 35 24.02 17.28 -13.06
N TRP A 36 24.45 16.19 -13.67
CA TRP A 36 25.86 15.96 -13.97
C TRP A 36 26.03 15.15 -15.24
N VAL A 37 27.25 15.17 -15.79
CA VAL A 37 27.61 14.47 -17.00
C VAL A 37 28.67 13.42 -16.69
N GLU A 38 28.36 12.17 -17.04
CA GLU A 38 29.24 11.03 -16.88
C GLU A 38 29.93 10.69 -18.20
N ARG A 39 31.24 10.46 -18.12
CA ARG A 39 32.02 9.93 -19.24
C ARG A 39 32.10 8.42 -19.15
N VAL A 40 31.38 7.71 -20.02
CA VAL A 40 31.39 6.25 -20.09
C VAL A 40 32.23 5.77 -21.26
N THR A 41 33.21 4.93 -20.97
CA THR A 41 34.07 4.30 -21.97
C THR A 41 33.57 2.87 -22.20
N TYR A 42 33.35 2.50 -23.45
CA TYR A 42 32.92 1.16 -23.84
C TYR A 42 33.70 0.62 -25.05
N GLN A 43 33.72 -0.68 -25.17
CA GLN A 43 34.36 -1.38 -26.30
C GLN A 43 33.30 -1.65 -27.37
N GLU A 44 33.60 -1.23 -28.63
CA GLU A 44 32.79 -1.51 -29.79
C GLU A 44 33.54 -2.44 -30.71
N THR A 45 32.94 -3.55 -31.02
CA THR A 45 33.48 -4.52 -32.00
C THR A 45 32.88 -4.21 -33.38
N TYR A 46 33.72 -4.09 -34.39
CA TYR A 46 33.29 -3.88 -35.79
C TYR A 46 34.07 -4.79 -36.71
N THR A 47 33.47 -5.16 -37.84
CA THR A 47 34.10 -5.96 -38.87
C THR A 47 34.49 -5.06 -40.04
N ASP A 48 35.72 -5.17 -40.48
CA ASP A 48 36.22 -4.42 -41.63
C ASP A 48 35.72 -5.01 -42.98
N SER A 49 35.97 -4.31 -44.05
CA SER A 49 35.57 -4.74 -45.40
C SER A 49 36.23 -6.04 -45.88
N LYS A 50 37.24 -6.54 -45.16
CA LYS A 50 37.94 -7.79 -45.44
C LYS A 50 37.44 -8.94 -44.54
N GLY A 51 36.44 -8.71 -43.69
CA GLY A 51 35.87 -9.71 -42.78
C GLY A 51 36.61 -9.87 -41.46
N ASN A 52 37.61 -9.03 -41.15
CA ASN A 52 38.31 -9.10 -39.87
C ASN A 52 37.58 -8.34 -38.81
N THR A 53 37.53 -8.92 -37.61
CA THR A 53 36.91 -8.31 -36.44
C THR A 53 37.92 -7.49 -35.65
N HIS A 54 37.61 -6.24 -35.43
CA HIS A 54 38.42 -5.31 -34.68
C HIS A 54 37.62 -4.76 -33.49
N THR A 55 38.32 -4.42 -32.40
CA THR A 55 37.73 -3.79 -31.24
C THR A 55 38.31 -2.39 -31.08
N ARG A 56 37.45 -1.42 -30.92
CA ARG A 56 37.87 -0.03 -30.63
C ARG A 56 37.19 0.49 -29.35
N THR A 57 37.93 1.30 -28.64
CA THR A 57 37.38 1.97 -27.47
C THR A 57 36.64 3.25 -27.90
N ARG A 58 35.40 3.37 -27.47
CA ARG A 58 34.58 4.57 -27.69
C ARG A 58 34.22 5.22 -26.37
N VAL A 59 33.92 6.50 -26.44
CA VAL A 59 33.45 7.31 -25.32
C VAL A 59 32.07 7.83 -25.67
N ARG A 60 31.16 7.74 -24.70
CA ARG A 60 29.87 8.44 -24.71
C ARG A 60 29.71 9.27 -23.46
N TYR A 61 28.96 10.34 -23.58
CA TYR A 61 28.59 11.18 -22.46
C TYR A 61 27.13 10.89 -22.08
N VAL A 62 26.89 10.56 -20.82
CA VAL A 62 25.56 10.31 -20.26
C VAL A 62 25.20 11.49 -19.38
N HIS A 63 24.10 12.15 -19.73
CA HIS A 63 23.56 13.25 -18.94
C HIS A 63 22.63 12.69 -17.87
N HIS A 64 22.95 12.93 -16.61
CA HIS A 64 22.11 12.63 -15.46
C HIS A 64 21.32 13.89 -15.12
N PRO A 65 19.97 13.80 -15.09
CA PRO A 65 19.14 14.95 -14.78
C PRO A 65 19.17 15.29 -13.29
N ASP A 66 18.63 16.44 -12.97
CA ASP A 66 18.31 16.85 -11.61
C ASP A 66 17.23 15.94 -11.01
N VAL A 67 17.50 15.32 -9.85
CA VAL A 67 16.62 14.31 -9.26
C VAL A 67 16.51 14.50 -7.77
N TRP A 68 15.29 14.39 -7.27
CA TRP A 68 14.99 14.39 -5.84
C TRP A 68 14.36 13.07 -5.45
N PHE A 69 14.80 12.49 -4.34
CA PHE A 69 14.20 11.29 -3.78
C PHE A 69 14.31 11.29 -2.26
N MET A 70 13.47 10.46 -1.66
CA MET A 70 13.30 10.40 -0.22
C MET A 70 13.49 8.96 0.27
N PRO A 71 14.70 8.59 0.70
CA PRO A 71 14.91 7.31 1.36
C PRO A 71 14.06 7.17 2.63
N MET A 72 13.31 6.07 2.69
CA MET A 72 12.40 5.78 3.78
C MET A 72 12.98 4.68 4.69
N ASN A 73 12.50 4.62 5.93
CA ASN A 73 12.86 3.56 6.89
C ASN A 73 12.53 2.14 6.40
N THR A 74 11.70 2.00 5.38
CA THR A 74 11.38 0.74 4.70
C THR A 74 12.42 0.30 3.67
N GLY A 75 13.47 1.10 3.43
CA GLY A 75 14.47 0.86 2.38
C GLY A 75 14.02 1.27 0.97
N VAL A 76 12.83 1.82 0.82
CA VAL A 76 12.34 2.37 -0.45
C VAL A 76 12.74 3.83 -0.56
N ALA A 77 13.07 4.28 -1.75
CA ALA A 77 13.44 5.67 -2.04
C ALA A 77 12.58 6.22 -3.18
N PRO A 78 11.34 6.69 -2.92
CA PRO A 78 10.49 7.25 -3.94
C PRO A 78 11.08 8.55 -4.49
N HIS A 79 10.90 8.77 -5.79
CA HIS A 79 11.16 10.06 -6.40
C HIS A 79 10.09 11.05 -5.95
N ILE A 80 10.53 12.25 -5.57
CA ILE A 80 9.65 13.36 -5.19
C ILE A 80 9.84 14.53 -6.16
N SER A 81 8.88 15.45 -6.19
CA SER A 81 9.01 16.69 -6.94
C SER A 81 9.89 17.70 -6.20
N HIS A 82 10.44 18.67 -6.93
CA HIS A 82 11.16 19.79 -6.32
C HIS A 82 10.30 20.54 -5.31
N SER A 83 9.04 20.77 -5.64
CA SER A 83 8.10 21.45 -4.73
C SER A 83 7.85 20.66 -3.43
N THR A 84 7.77 19.34 -3.53
CA THR A 84 7.65 18.46 -2.36
C THR A 84 8.93 18.52 -1.52
N TYR A 85 10.09 18.44 -2.16
CA TYR A 85 11.39 18.59 -1.51
C TYR A 85 11.47 19.91 -0.71
N ASP A 86 11.10 21.03 -1.32
CA ASP A 86 11.11 22.33 -0.66
C ASP A 86 10.09 22.42 0.49
N SER A 87 8.95 21.74 0.38
CA SER A 87 7.95 21.70 1.42
C SER A 87 8.49 20.98 2.67
N TYR A 88 9.11 19.82 2.51
CA TYR A 88 9.73 19.10 3.63
C TYR A 88 10.92 19.86 4.21
N ARG A 89 11.72 20.50 3.38
CA ARG A 89 12.82 21.32 3.84
C ARG A 89 12.34 22.50 4.71
N ARG A 90 11.19 23.07 4.38
CA ARG A 90 10.57 24.12 5.21
C ARG A 90 9.99 23.57 6.51
N LEU A 91 9.34 22.40 6.44
CA LEU A 91 8.69 21.77 7.58
C LEU A 91 9.72 21.27 8.61
N TRP A 92 10.79 20.64 8.16
CA TRP A 92 11.75 19.99 9.02
C TRP A 92 12.95 20.88 9.39
N GLY A 93 13.05 22.07 8.85
CA GLY A 93 14.12 23.02 9.15
C GLY A 93 15.38 22.75 8.32
N THR A 94 16.51 23.19 8.86
CA THR A 94 17.80 23.07 8.18
C THR A 94 18.42 21.69 8.42
N PRO A 95 18.49 20.83 7.42
CA PRO A 95 19.11 19.51 7.55
C PRO A 95 20.63 19.60 7.63
N VAL A 96 21.25 18.57 8.18
CA VAL A 96 22.70 18.38 8.09
C VAL A 96 23.05 18.02 6.64
N ASN A 97 23.99 18.76 6.07
CA ASN A 97 24.38 18.57 4.67
C ASN A 97 25.52 17.55 4.58
N HIS A 98 25.24 16.42 3.92
CA HIS A 98 26.28 15.43 3.59
C HIS A 98 26.63 15.57 2.10
N ILE A 99 27.87 15.96 1.83
CA ILE A 99 28.39 16.02 0.45
C ILE A 99 28.80 14.60 0.05
N HIS A 100 28.15 14.05 -0.96
CA HIS A 100 28.58 12.80 -1.55
C HIS A 100 29.93 12.91 -2.22
N PRO A 101 30.77 11.85 -2.18
CA PRO A 101 32.00 11.82 -2.92
C PRO A 101 31.70 11.96 -4.41
N PHE A 102 32.46 12.83 -5.01
CA PHE A 102 32.40 13.11 -6.44
C PHE A 102 32.51 11.80 -7.26
N HIS A 103 31.61 11.62 -8.21
CA HIS A 103 31.68 10.45 -9.10
C HIS A 103 32.97 10.49 -9.94
N ALA A 104 33.75 9.42 -9.90
CA ALA A 104 35.08 9.37 -10.54
C ALA A 104 35.06 9.67 -12.05
N ASN A 105 33.94 9.40 -12.72
CA ASN A 105 33.73 9.62 -14.16
C ASN A 105 32.95 10.91 -14.47
N CYS A 106 32.72 11.75 -13.49
CA CYS A 106 32.03 13.03 -13.69
C CYS A 106 32.94 14.00 -14.45
N VAL A 107 32.44 14.58 -15.52
CA VAL A 107 33.16 15.59 -16.32
C VAL A 107 32.57 16.99 -16.17
N SER A 108 31.34 17.10 -15.70
CA SER A 108 30.71 18.39 -15.37
C SER A 108 29.51 18.21 -14.46
N GLY A 109 29.23 19.21 -13.63
CA GLY A 109 28.12 19.26 -12.67
C GLY A 109 28.49 18.77 -11.27
N GLY A 110 27.56 18.85 -10.35
CA GLY A 110 27.70 18.38 -8.96
C GLY A 110 27.39 16.90 -8.81
N GLY A 111 27.88 16.28 -7.74
CA GLY A 111 27.66 14.86 -7.47
C GLY A 111 26.37 14.54 -6.70
N GLY A 112 25.56 15.53 -6.35
CA GLY A 112 24.40 15.41 -5.49
C GLY A 112 24.67 15.80 -4.03
N GLN A 113 23.63 16.22 -3.35
CA GLN A 113 23.67 16.59 -1.94
C GLN A 113 22.63 15.74 -1.20
N GLU A 114 23.05 15.13 -0.09
CA GLU A 114 22.17 14.44 0.83
C GLU A 114 21.94 15.29 2.07
N TYR A 115 20.71 15.31 2.52
CA TYR A 115 20.32 15.99 3.74
C TYR A 115 19.70 14.97 4.68
N GLU A 116 20.27 14.84 5.87
CA GLU A 116 19.75 14.04 6.96
C GLU A 116 19.21 14.94 8.06
N TRP A 117 18.19 14.47 8.74
CA TRP A 117 17.67 15.12 9.93
C TRP A 117 18.07 14.30 11.15
N ASP A 118 18.82 14.93 12.07
CA ASP A 118 19.24 14.30 13.31
C ASP A 118 18.02 14.02 14.21
N GLY A 119 17.62 12.76 14.30
CA GLY A 119 16.83 12.19 15.39
C GLY A 119 15.43 12.76 15.61
N VAL A 120 14.93 13.64 14.77
CA VAL A 120 13.67 14.33 15.00
C VAL A 120 12.54 13.55 14.34
N TYR A 121 12.20 12.48 14.97
CA TYR A 121 11.16 11.59 14.48
C TYR A 121 9.75 12.13 14.75
N GLU A 122 9.58 13.06 15.67
CA GLU A 122 8.28 13.63 16.03
C GLU A 122 7.62 14.46 14.92
N ASN A 123 8.44 14.98 13.99
CA ASN A 123 7.97 15.77 12.85
C ASN A 123 8.19 15.09 11.49
N ALA A 124 8.51 13.80 11.48
CA ALA A 124 8.68 13.08 10.23
C ALA A 124 7.34 12.86 9.54
N ALA A 125 7.22 13.29 8.30
CA ALA A 125 6.03 12.99 7.50
C ALA A 125 5.89 11.50 7.26
N THR A 126 4.67 11.01 7.28
CA THR A 126 4.35 9.64 6.92
C THR A 126 4.31 9.50 5.41
N HIS A 127 4.74 8.35 4.92
CA HIS A 127 4.57 7.97 3.52
C HIS A 127 4.01 6.57 3.44
N THR A 128 2.98 6.40 2.65
CA THR A 128 2.36 5.09 2.48
C THR A 128 3.13 4.27 1.46
N TYR A 129 3.62 3.12 1.88
CA TYR A 129 4.35 2.17 1.07
C TYR A 129 3.47 1.01 0.62
N LYS A 130 3.52 0.67 -0.67
CA LYS A 130 2.82 -0.46 -1.26
C LYS A 130 3.70 -1.71 -1.26
N GLY A 131 3.37 -2.68 -0.42
CA GLY A 131 3.94 -4.03 -0.50
C GLY A 131 3.09 -4.96 -1.36
N LEU A 132 3.73 -5.84 -2.14
CA LEU A 132 3.07 -6.92 -2.87
C LEU A 132 3.28 -8.23 -2.13
N TYR A 133 2.20 -8.82 -1.64
CA TYR A 133 2.22 -10.07 -0.89
C TYR A 133 1.58 -11.20 -1.69
N VAL A 134 2.10 -12.40 -1.49
CA VAL A 134 1.51 -13.61 -2.08
C VAL A 134 0.37 -14.07 -1.19
N ASN A 135 -0.82 -14.06 -1.73
CA ASN A 135 -2.03 -14.55 -1.07
C ASN A 135 -2.25 -16.03 -1.42
N TYR A 136 -2.06 -16.91 -0.45
CA TYR A 136 -2.28 -18.36 -0.62
C TYR A 136 -3.71 -18.79 -0.25
N VAL A 137 -4.50 -17.88 0.25
CA VAL A 137 -5.93 -18.09 0.51
C VAL A 137 -6.72 -17.71 -0.75
N LYS A 138 -7.84 -18.38 -0.95
CA LYS A 138 -8.77 -18.02 -2.01
C LYS A 138 -9.24 -16.60 -1.83
N TYR A 139 -8.65 -15.68 -2.57
CA TYR A 139 -9.00 -14.25 -2.55
C TYR A 139 -9.29 -13.69 -1.15
N SER A 140 -9.03 -12.43 -0.94
CA SER A 140 -9.31 -11.74 0.32
C SER A 140 -10.78 -11.81 0.78
N ASP A 141 -11.68 -12.20 -0.09
CA ASP A 141 -13.11 -12.39 0.17
C ASP A 141 -13.41 -13.61 1.06
N SER A 142 -12.45 -14.50 1.24
CA SER A 142 -12.69 -15.82 1.82
C SER A 142 -12.92 -15.80 3.33
N ILE A 143 -12.45 -14.79 4.04
CA ILE A 143 -12.56 -14.69 5.50
C ILE A 143 -13.87 -14.01 5.88
N PHE A 144 -14.22 -12.96 5.18
CA PHE A 144 -15.45 -12.20 5.40
C PHE A 144 -16.46 -12.51 4.28
N ASN A 145 -17.22 -13.57 4.48
CA ASN A 145 -18.29 -13.97 3.55
C ASN A 145 -19.57 -13.15 3.81
N GLU A 146 -19.41 -11.86 4.06
CA GLU A 146 -20.49 -10.94 4.35
C GLU A 146 -21.05 -10.33 3.06
N ARG A 147 -22.34 -10.03 3.07
CA ARG A 147 -22.99 -9.31 1.98
C ARG A 147 -22.44 -7.87 1.92
N ARG A 148 -21.96 -7.45 0.76
CA ARG A 148 -21.60 -6.05 0.56
C ARG A 148 -22.81 -5.16 0.74
N PRO A 149 -22.70 -4.04 1.48
CA PRO A 149 -23.79 -3.07 1.61
C PRO A 149 -24.31 -2.57 0.24
N SER A 150 -25.60 -2.31 0.15
CA SER A 150 -26.19 -1.68 -1.03
C SER A 150 -25.81 -0.19 -1.07
N LYS A 151 -26.10 0.48 -2.19
CA LYS A 151 -25.84 1.92 -2.30
C LYS A 151 -26.65 2.72 -1.29
N GLU A 152 -27.90 2.33 -1.10
CA GLU A 152 -28.81 2.94 -0.14
C GLU A 152 -28.28 2.78 1.28
N GLU A 153 -27.76 1.61 1.65
CA GLU A 153 -27.15 1.36 2.95
C GLU A 153 -25.86 2.18 3.13
N ILE A 154 -25.05 2.34 2.07
CA ILE A 154 -23.84 3.18 2.13
C ILE A 154 -24.21 4.63 2.45
N GLU A 155 -25.21 5.17 1.79
CA GLU A 155 -25.71 6.54 2.00
C GLU A 155 -26.37 6.69 3.36
N GLU A 156 -27.26 5.75 3.74
CA GLU A 156 -28.01 5.78 5.01
C GLU A 156 -27.10 5.79 6.24
N TYR A 157 -26.04 4.97 6.23
CA TYR A 157 -25.08 4.85 7.34
C TYR A 157 -23.86 5.75 7.18
N GLY A 158 -23.75 6.47 6.06
CA GLY A 158 -22.61 7.32 5.76
C GLY A 158 -21.29 6.56 5.77
N LEU A 159 -21.28 5.38 5.11
CA LEU A 159 -20.09 4.54 5.07
C LEU A 159 -19.02 5.21 4.22
N VAL A 160 -17.77 5.00 4.62
CA VAL A 160 -16.59 5.61 4.00
C VAL A 160 -15.97 4.66 3.01
N ASP A 161 -15.71 5.14 1.80
CA ASP A 161 -15.00 4.37 0.79
C ASP A 161 -13.56 4.08 1.24
N TYR A 162 -13.01 2.97 0.73
CA TYR A 162 -11.62 2.62 1.02
C TYR A 162 -10.68 3.66 0.40
N PRO A 163 -9.68 4.18 1.17
CA PRO A 163 -8.79 5.22 0.67
C PRO A 163 -8.06 4.83 -0.61
N ASP A 164 -7.93 5.78 -1.53
CA ASP A 164 -7.17 5.58 -2.76
C ASP A 164 -5.67 5.80 -2.54
N PHE A 165 -4.92 4.72 -2.51
CA PHE A 165 -3.45 4.74 -2.44
C PHE A 165 -2.77 4.70 -3.82
N SER A 166 -3.50 4.93 -4.90
CA SER A 166 -2.95 4.85 -6.26
C SER A 166 -2.01 6.02 -6.60
N GLY A 167 -2.17 7.15 -5.92
CA GLY A 167 -1.38 8.36 -6.10
C GLY A 167 0.00 8.31 -5.44
N ARG A 168 0.82 9.34 -5.70
CA ARG A 168 2.10 9.61 -5.01
C ARG A 168 1.86 10.46 -3.76
N HIS A 169 0.91 10.05 -2.93
CA HIS A 169 0.61 10.80 -1.72
C HIS A 169 1.67 10.49 -0.67
N LEU A 170 2.30 11.53 -0.17
CA LEU A 170 3.25 11.46 0.95
C LEU A 170 2.52 11.38 2.28
N GLU A 171 1.28 11.84 2.29
CA GLU A 171 0.39 11.83 3.44
C GLU A 171 -0.88 11.08 3.06
N THR A 172 -1.27 10.14 3.90
CA THR A 172 -2.54 9.42 3.76
C THR A 172 -3.35 9.70 5.00
N GLU A 173 -4.56 10.21 4.83
CA GLU A 173 -5.48 10.38 5.94
C GLU A 173 -5.69 9.04 6.64
N ALA A 174 -5.40 9.01 7.94
CA ALA A 174 -5.57 7.86 8.79
C ALA A 174 -6.83 7.98 9.66
N VAL A 175 -7.28 9.22 9.89
CA VAL A 175 -8.59 9.53 10.47
C VAL A 175 -9.54 9.92 9.35
N LEU A 176 -10.55 9.11 9.12
CA LEU A 176 -11.56 9.29 8.10
C LEU A 176 -12.88 9.71 8.76
N VAL A 177 -13.65 10.52 8.06
CA VAL A 177 -14.92 11.02 8.59
C VAL A 177 -16.07 10.62 7.69
N SER A 178 -17.12 10.08 8.29
CA SER A 178 -18.38 9.81 7.60
C SER A 178 -18.96 11.10 6.98
N PRO A 179 -19.49 11.03 5.75
CA PRO A 179 -20.15 12.18 5.12
C PRO A 179 -21.37 12.70 5.90
N LEU A 180 -21.90 11.93 6.84
CA LEU A 180 -23.00 12.33 7.70
C LEU A 180 -22.57 13.04 8.98
N LEU A 181 -21.26 13.09 9.27
CA LEU A 181 -20.71 13.73 10.45
C LEU A 181 -19.98 15.01 10.05
N SER A 182 -20.37 16.16 10.65
CA SER A 182 -19.69 17.43 10.45
C SER A 182 -18.57 17.58 11.49
N VAL A 183 -17.33 17.51 11.06
CA VAL A 183 -16.13 17.78 11.87
C VAL A 183 -15.40 18.97 11.27
N ARG A 184 -14.95 19.90 12.11
CA ARG A 184 -14.35 21.17 11.66
C ARG A 184 -13.00 20.97 10.97
N SER A 185 -12.15 20.09 11.50
CA SER A 185 -10.87 19.66 10.92
C SER A 185 -10.47 18.30 11.51
N THR A 186 -9.73 17.53 10.77
CA THR A 186 -9.14 16.25 11.21
C THR A 186 -7.61 16.33 11.32
N ASP A 187 -7.00 17.48 11.08
CA ASP A 187 -5.54 17.61 11.01
C ASP A 187 -4.90 17.23 12.34
N ASP A 188 -5.38 17.80 13.45
CA ASP A 188 -4.87 17.50 14.78
C ASP A 188 -5.12 16.03 15.22
N LEU A 189 -6.13 15.39 14.63
CA LEU A 189 -6.43 13.98 14.87
C LEU A 189 -5.57 13.05 14.03
N ASN A 190 -5.22 13.48 12.82
CA ASN A 190 -4.43 12.69 11.87
C ASN A 190 -2.97 12.60 12.29
N GLU A 191 -2.34 13.69 12.74
CA GLU A 191 -0.91 13.74 13.01
C GLU A 191 -0.44 12.64 13.99
N PRO A 192 -1.04 12.42 15.19
CA PRO A 192 -0.61 11.37 16.10
C PRO A 192 -0.72 9.97 15.48
N LEU A 193 -1.77 9.74 14.67
CA LEU A 193 -2.00 8.44 14.03
C LEU A 193 -1.05 8.20 12.87
N TRP A 194 -0.70 9.23 12.10
CA TRP A 194 0.35 9.14 11.07
C TRP A 194 1.69 8.78 11.68
N LEU A 195 2.07 9.45 12.75
CA LEU A 195 3.31 9.16 13.48
C LEU A 195 3.32 7.73 13.99
N PHE A 196 2.23 7.26 14.60
CA PHE A 196 2.12 5.87 15.03
C PHE A 196 2.31 4.91 13.85
N ASN A 197 1.59 5.11 12.76
CA ASN A 197 1.68 4.27 11.56
C ASN A 197 3.07 4.29 10.94
N ALA A 198 3.75 5.45 10.92
CA ALA A 198 5.10 5.57 10.37
C ALA A 198 6.15 4.83 11.20
N PHE A 199 6.08 4.94 12.53
CA PHE A 199 7.09 4.38 13.44
C PHE A 199 6.85 2.91 13.78
N HIS A 200 5.58 2.53 13.95
CA HIS A 200 5.20 1.18 14.35
C HIS A 200 4.71 0.32 13.18
N GLY A 201 4.36 0.95 12.05
CA GLY A 201 3.80 0.27 10.88
C GLY A 201 4.72 -0.82 10.34
N LEU A 202 5.98 -0.51 10.07
CA LEU A 202 6.92 -1.47 9.49
C LEU A 202 7.28 -2.58 10.48
N SER A 203 7.65 -2.24 11.72
CA SER A 203 8.12 -3.20 12.72
C SER A 203 7.04 -4.20 13.13
N ASN A 204 5.80 -3.74 13.24
CA ASN A 204 4.66 -4.56 13.64
C ASN A 204 3.81 -5.02 12.46
N GLN A 205 4.08 -4.51 11.25
CA GLN A 205 3.29 -4.71 10.05
C GLN A 205 1.80 -4.36 10.29
N ILE A 206 1.57 -3.20 10.87
CA ILE A 206 0.26 -2.64 11.19
C ILE A 206 0.06 -1.30 10.50
N HIS A 207 -1.15 -1.05 10.03
CA HIS A 207 -1.63 0.25 9.60
C HIS A 207 -2.99 0.51 10.24
N VAL A 208 -3.09 1.58 11.02
CA VAL A 208 -4.29 1.88 11.80
C VAL A 208 -5.10 2.95 11.11
N PHE A 209 -6.38 2.69 10.95
CA PHE A 209 -7.39 3.67 10.57
C PHE A 209 -8.34 3.94 11.74
N VAL A 210 -8.73 5.19 11.89
CA VAL A 210 -9.85 5.58 12.74
C VAL A 210 -10.94 6.19 11.85
N ILE A 211 -12.16 5.71 11.96
CA ILE A 211 -13.31 6.24 11.20
C ILE A 211 -14.32 6.79 12.17
N LEU A 212 -14.66 8.08 11.98
CA LEU A 212 -15.63 8.79 12.79
C LEU A 212 -17.00 8.74 12.13
N PHE A 213 -18.00 8.26 12.85
CA PHE A 213 -19.40 8.18 12.43
C PHE A 213 -20.30 8.98 13.35
N ASP A 214 -21.48 9.33 12.87
CA ASP A 214 -22.55 9.81 13.73
C ASP A 214 -23.01 8.70 14.68
N ALA A 215 -22.93 8.95 15.97
CA ALA A 215 -23.33 7.98 17.00
C ALA A 215 -24.81 7.55 16.90
N ALA A 216 -25.67 8.41 16.36
CA ALA A 216 -27.10 8.12 16.18
C ALA A 216 -27.37 6.95 15.21
N LYS A 217 -26.39 6.60 14.34
CA LYS A 217 -26.51 5.49 13.41
C LYS A 217 -26.26 4.12 14.05
N GLY A 218 -25.77 4.10 15.29
CA GLY A 218 -25.56 2.87 16.04
C GLY A 218 -24.28 2.10 15.65
N VAL A 219 -23.91 1.13 16.48
CA VAL A 219 -22.69 0.32 16.32
C VAL A 219 -22.71 -0.60 15.10
N GLU A 220 -23.89 -0.92 14.58
CA GLU A 220 -24.05 -1.70 13.34
C GLU A 220 -23.43 -1.01 12.13
N THR A 221 -23.24 0.30 12.16
CA THR A 221 -22.49 1.05 11.14
C THR A 221 -21.09 0.48 10.96
N ALA A 222 -20.40 0.15 12.04
CA ALA A 222 -19.06 -0.45 11.97
C ALA A 222 -19.06 -1.83 11.32
N LEU A 223 -20.11 -2.64 11.52
CA LEU A 223 -20.24 -3.95 10.88
C LEU A 223 -20.47 -3.81 9.37
N LYS A 224 -21.28 -2.83 8.98
CA LYS A 224 -21.50 -2.50 7.56
C LYS A 224 -20.22 -1.93 6.92
N GLN A 225 -19.49 -1.09 7.65
CA GLN A 225 -18.19 -0.56 7.21
C GLN A 225 -17.18 -1.68 7.00
N ARG A 226 -17.10 -2.65 7.92
CA ARG A 226 -16.27 -3.85 7.75
C ARG A 226 -16.65 -4.63 6.49
N SER A 227 -17.95 -4.81 6.27
CA SER A 227 -18.45 -5.51 5.08
C SER A 227 -18.16 -4.76 3.79
N LEU A 228 -18.22 -3.41 3.79
CA LEU A 228 -17.86 -2.57 2.63
C LEU A 228 -16.36 -2.73 2.29
N TRP A 229 -15.49 -2.65 3.28
CA TRP A 229 -14.05 -2.80 3.12
C TRP A 229 -13.58 -4.27 3.08
N ARG A 230 -14.49 -5.22 3.33
CA ARG A 230 -14.15 -6.66 3.42
C ARG A 230 -13.06 -6.94 4.47
N GLY A 231 -13.09 -6.20 5.56
CA GLY A 231 -12.12 -6.27 6.63
C GLY A 231 -10.82 -5.49 6.38
N GLY A 232 -10.68 -4.83 5.23
CA GLY A 232 -9.46 -4.10 4.86
C GLY A 232 -8.35 -5.01 4.32
N ASN A 233 -7.11 -4.54 4.33
CA ASN A 233 -5.93 -5.35 4.06
C ASN A 233 -5.47 -6.11 5.32
N LYS A 234 -4.67 -7.13 5.14
CA LYS A 234 -4.25 -7.99 6.26
C LYS A 234 -3.35 -7.33 7.29
N ASN A 235 -2.78 -6.17 6.99
CA ASN A 235 -2.01 -5.35 7.92
C ASN A 235 -2.81 -4.21 8.54
N GLU A 236 -4.10 -4.08 8.21
CA GLU A 236 -4.93 -2.99 8.68
C GLU A 236 -5.69 -3.33 9.95
N PHE A 237 -5.71 -2.36 10.84
CA PHE A 237 -6.52 -2.33 12.05
C PHE A 237 -7.42 -1.10 12.00
N THR A 238 -8.72 -1.32 11.90
CA THR A 238 -9.70 -0.25 11.73
C THR A 238 -10.53 -0.07 12.99
N VAL A 239 -10.58 1.16 13.49
CA VAL A 239 -11.36 1.55 14.67
C VAL A 239 -12.49 2.49 14.24
N CYS A 240 -13.72 2.04 14.38
CA CYS A 240 -14.91 2.83 14.11
C CYS A 240 -15.43 3.44 15.41
N LEU A 241 -15.62 4.76 15.42
CA LEU A 241 -16.08 5.52 16.57
C LEU A 241 -17.39 6.23 16.24
N GLY A 242 -18.41 6.02 17.04
CA GLY A 242 -19.63 6.81 16.99
C GLY A 242 -19.50 8.06 17.82
N ILE A 243 -19.48 9.21 17.17
CA ILE A 243 -19.30 10.51 17.79
C ILE A 243 -20.68 11.15 18.02
N GLU A 244 -20.90 11.62 19.24
CA GLU A 244 -22.07 12.43 19.52
C GLU A 244 -21.95 13.77 18.77
N ASN A 245 -22.93 14.05 17.90
CA ASN A 245 -23.06 15.37 17.29
C ASN A 245 -23.45 16.37 18.40
N GLY A 246 -22.48 16.79 19.17
CA GLY A 246 -22.64 17.99 20.02
C GLY A 246 -22.86 19.13 19.05
N GLY A 247 -24.09 19.64 19.02
CA GLY A 247 -24.49 20.70 18.10
C GLY A 247 -23.38 21.74 17.98
N VAL A 248 -23.26 22.31 16.79
CA VAL A 248 -22.38 23.44 16.52
C VAL A 248 -22.26 24.30 17.76
N ALA A 249 -21.12 24.28 18.43
CA ALA A 249 -20.90 25.15 19.57
C ALA A 249 -21.16 26.57 19.08
N ASP A 250 -22.14 27.24 19.65
CA ASP A 250 -22.40 28.66 19.43
C ASP A 250 -21.06 29.40 19.48
N GLU A 251 -20.86 30.36 18.58
CA GLU A 251 -19.67 31.21 18.53
C GLU A 251 -19.38 31.79 19.92
N GLY A 252 -18.56 31.10 20.70
CA GLY A 252 -18.18 31.60 22.03
C GLY A 252 -17.89 30.55 23.11
N THR A 253 -18.22 29.27 22.92
CA THR A 253 -17.90 28.21 23.89
C THR A 253 -16.92 27.19 23.31
N SER A 254 -15.65 27.40 23.58
CA SER A 254 -14.50 26.64 23.10
C SER A 254 -14.17 25.39 23.94
N GLU A 255 -15.14 24.64 24.50
CA GLU A 255 -14.81 23.51 25.38
C GLU A 255 -15.78 22.33 25.33
N GLY A 256 -16.29 21.96 24.17
CA GLY A 256 -17.01 20.69 24.00
C GLY A 256 -16.18 19.71 23.16
N GLY A 257 -15.28 18.95 23.80
CA GLY A 257 -14.57 17.84 23.10
C GLY A 257 -15.57 16.87 22.47
N LEU A 258 -15.22 16.29 21.33
CA LEU A 258 -16.03 15.26 20.67
C LEU A 258 -16.14 14.03 21.59
N LYS A 259 -17.36 13.56 21.83
CA LYS A 259 -17.61 12.41 22.72
C LYS A 259 -17.89 11.14 21.92
N VAL A 260 -17.17 10.09 22.28
CA VAL A 260 -17.36 8.73 21.74
C VAL A 260 -18.50 8.06 22.52
N LYS A 261 -19.55 7.66 21.82
CA LYS A 261 -20.69 6.91 22.37
C LYS A 261 -20.55 5.41 22.19
N TRP A 262 -19.92 5.00 21.11
CA TRP A 262 -19.62 3.60 20.87
C TRP A 262 -18.30 3.48 20.09
N CYS A 263 -17.64 2.36 20.31
CA CYS A 263 -16.44 1.96 19.59
C CYS A 263 -16.61 0.52 19.11
N LYS A 264 -16.21 0.27 17.88
CA LYS A 264 -16.07 -1.08 17.34
C LYS A 264 -14.82 -1.16 16.49
N ALA A 265 -13.92 -2.06 16.85
CA ALA A 265 -12.72 -2.32 16.07
C ALA A 265 -12.86 -3.59 15.23
N PHE A 266 -12.15 -3.64 14.12
CA PHE A 266 -12.04 -4.83 13.29
C PHE A 266 -10.71 -4.87 12.55
N SER A 267 -10.28 -6.07 12.17
CA SER A 267 -9.13 -6.29 11.31
C SER A 267 -9.36 -7.49 10.39
N TRP A 268 -8.71 -7.49 9.23
CA TRP A 268 -8.69 -8.66 8.36
C TRP A 268 -8.02 -9.87 9.03
N CYS A 269 -7.06 -9.61 9.90
CA CYS A 269 -6.34 -10.64 10.66
C CYS A 269 -7.12 -11.25 11.82
N ASP A 270 -8.30 -10.72 12.13
CA ASP A 270 -9.11 -11.18 13.26
C ASP A 270 -8.27 -11.25 14.55
N THR A 271 -7.98 -10.07 15.13
CA THR A 271 -7.13 -9.89 16.31
C THR A 271 -7.98 -9.50 17.53
N PRO A 272 -8.79 -10.44 18.07
CA PRO A 272 -9.84 -10.13 19.05
C PRO A 272 -9.30 -9.50 20.34
N LEU A 273 -8.05 -9.78 20.71
CA LEU A 273 -7.46 -9.20 21.91
C LEU A 273 -7.24 -7.70 21.75
N LEU A 274 -6.67 -7.26 20.63
CA LEU A 274 -6.48 -5.82 20.38
C LEU A 274 -7.81 -5.12 20.13
N GLU A 275 -8.73 -5.76 19.38
CA GLU A 275 -10.07 -5.23 19.13
C GLU A 275 -10.81 -4.97 20.44
N SER A 276 -10.91 -5.97 21.32
CA SER A 276 -11.57 -5.86 22.61
C SER A 276 -10.89 -4.86 23.56
N ALA A 277 -9.54 -4.84 23.57
CA ALA A 277 -8.79 -3.89 24.37
C ALA A 277 -9.03 -2.44 23.93
N THR A 278 -9.07 -2.18 22.61
CA THR A 278 -9.38 -0.88 22.02
C THR A 278 -10.81 -0.44 22.38
N GLU A 279 -11.79 -1.32 22.20
CA GLU A 279 -13.19 -1.04 22.56
C GLU A 279 -13.30 -0.69 24.05
N SER A 280 -12.63 -1.45 24.91
CA SER A 280 -12.60 -1.20 26.35
C SER A 280 -11.91 0.12 26.72
N TRP A 281 -10.89 0.52 25.97
CA TRP A 281 -10.20 1.79 26.18
C TRP A 281 -11.14 2.98 25.93
N PHE A 282 -11.86 3.00 24.79
CA PHE A 282 -12.81 4.07 24.48
C PHE A 282 -14.03 4.11 25.41
N VAL A 283 -14.45 2.98 25.96
CA VAL A 283 -15.49 2.95 27.00
C VAL A 283 -15.01 3.69 28.27
N LYS A 284 -13.74 3.55 28.63
CA LYS A 284 -13.15 4.20 29.82
C LYS A 284 -12.78 5.67 29.55
N ASN A 285 -12.49 6.01 28.30
CA ASN A 285 -12.05 7.33 27.86
C ASN A 285 -13.02 7.85 26.79
N PRO A 286 -14.20 8.33 27.17
CA PRO A 286 -15.25 8.70 26.23
C PRO A 286 -15.00 10.02 25.49
N GLU A 287 -14.01 10.81 25.88
CA GLU A 287 -13.58 11.99 25.12
C GLU A 287 -12.65 11.54 23.98
N LEU A 288 -12.88 12.10 22.78
CA LEU A 288 -12.05 11.78 21.62
C LEU A 288 -10.67 12.43 21.76
N ASP A 289 -9.71 11.63 22.18
CA ASP A 289 -8.29 11.99 22.23
C ASP A 289 -7.47 10.94 21.47
N ILE A 290 -7.20 11.23 20.18
CA ILE A 290 -6.43 10.31 19.33
C ILE A 290 -4.96 10.26 19.78
N LYS A 291 -4.42 11.34 20.35
CA LYS A 291 -3.06 11.35 20.87
C LYS A 291 -2.93 10.37 22.05
N ALA A 292 -3.77 10.49 23.05
CA ALA A 292 -3.79 9.57 24.19
C ALA A 292 -4.07 8.12 23.74
N TYR A 293 -4.95 7.92 22.76
CA TYR A 293 -5.19 6.61 22.18
C TYR A 293 -3.93 6.02 21.50
N THR A 294 -3.21 6.81 20.73
CA THR A 294 -1.97 6.33 20.07
C THR A 294 -0.85 6.05 21.07
N GLU A 295 -0.74 6.80 22.16
CA GLU A 295 0.17 6.50 23.27
C GLU A 295 -0.17 5.16 23.92
N TRP A 296 -1.44 4.94 24.25
CA TRP A 296 -1.93 3.65 24.77
C TRP A 296 -1.69 2.50 23.76
N LEU A 297 -1.97 2.74 22.48
CA LEU A 297 -1.78 1.74 21.43
C LEU A 297 -0.31 1.33 21.26
N ARG A 298 0.61 2.28 21.42
CA ARG A 298 2.06 2.03 21.41
C ARG A 298 2.47 1.02 22.48
N GLU A 299 1.92 1.16 23.68
CA GLU A 299 2.17 0.23 24.80
C GLU A 299 1.52 -1.14 24.57
N ASN A 300 0.40 -1.18 23.85
CA ASN A 300 -0.41 -2.39 23.65
C ASN A 300 -0.28 -3.01 22.25
N VAL A 301 0.58 -2.48 21.38
CA VAL A 301 0.77 -3.00 20.02
C VAL A 301 1.23 -4.46 19.99
N GLY A 302 1.81 -4.96 21.07
CA GLY A 302 2.15 -6.39 21.23
C GLY A 302 0.93 -7.34 21.21
N LEU A 303 -0.28 -6.83 21.40
CA LEU A 303 -1.53 -7.58 21.23
C LEU A 303 -1.88 -7.81 19.75
N TRP A 304 -1.31 -6.99 18.85
CA TRP A 304 -1.43 -7.19 17.42
C TRP A 304 -0.62 -8.40 16.98
N LYS A 305 -1.27 -9.34 16.30
CA LYS A 305 -0.61 -10.49 15.68
C LYS A 305 -1.07 -10.59 14.24
N ARG A 306 -0.28 -9.97 13.35
CA ARG A 306 -0.53 -10.11 11.93
C ARG A 306 -0.48 -11.59 11.54
N LYS A 307 -1.58 -12.08 10.99
CA LYS A 307 -1.64 -13.41 10.39
C LYS A 307 -1.13 -13.32 8.94
N GLU A 308 -0.40 -14.34 8.51
CA GLU A 308 0.00 -14.48 7.12
C GLU A 308 -1.08 -15.23 6.33
N PHE A 309 -1.09 -15.08 5.03
CA PHE A 309 -2.04 -15.82 4.19
C PHE A 309 -1.91 -17.34 4.34
N LYS A 310 -0.72 -17.84 4.68
CA LYS A 310 -0.51 -19.26 4.94
C LYS A 310 -1.36 -19.78 6.12
N ASP A 311 -1.64 -18.91 7.10
CA ASP A 311 -2.42 -19.26 8.28
C ASP A 311 -3.89 -19.56 7.96
N PHE A 312 -4.33 -19.12 6.77
CA PHE A 312 -5.67 -19.37 6.23
C PHE A 312 -5.68 -20.45 5.13
N ALA A 313 -4.58 -21.20 4.97
CA ALA A 313 -4.46 -22.24 3.94
C ALA A 313 -5.56 -23.31 4.05
N TYR A 314 -6.14 -23.52 5.23
CA TYR A 314 -7.25 -24.43 5.49
C TYR A 314 -8.55 -24.03 4.75
N LEU A 315 -8.71 -22.76 4.38
CA LEU A 315 -9.88 -22.28 3.63
C LEU A 315 -9.87 -22.73 2.16
N GLY A 316 -8.76 -23.33 1.71
CA GLY A 316 -8.60 -23.84 0.37
C GLY A 316 -8.31 -22.77 -0.67
N LYS A 317 -7.79 -23.21 -1.81
CA LYS A 317 -7.48 -22.37 -2.96
C LYS A 317 -8.52 -22.62 -4.04
N SER A 318 -9.17 -21.58 -4.51
CA SER A 318 -10.03 -21.71 -5.69
C SER A 318 -9.79 -20.55 -6.65
N LEU A 319 -9.93 -20.87 -7.93
CA LEU A 319 -9.91 -19.84 -8.97
C LEU A 319 -11.24 -19.08 -8.97
N SER A 320 -11.18 -17.81 -9.36
CA SER A 320 -12.40 -17.05 -9.69
C SER A 320 -13.20 -17.75 -10.81
N PRO A 321 -14.50 -17.54 -10.88
CA PRO A 321 -15.31 -18.07 -11.98
C PRO A 321 -14.74 -17.68 -13.35
N THR A 322 -14.35 -16.44 -13.52
CA THR A 322 -13.75 -15.92 -14.77
C THR A 322 -12.44 -16.63 -15.11
N ALA A 323 -11.55 -16.85 -14.11
CA ALA A 323 -10.29 -17.55 -14.33
C ALA A 323 -10.52 -19.04 -14.67
N LYS A 324 -11.53 -19.69 -14.08
CA LYS A 324 -11.93 -21.06 -14.42
C LYS A 324 -12.35 -21.17 -15.87
N TRP A 325 -13.22 -20.24 -16.33
CA TRP A 325 -13.65 -20.20 -17.71
C TRP A 325 -12.50 -19.94 -18.69
N LEU A 326 -11.61 -19.04 -18.35
CA LEU A 326 -10.44 -18.72 -19.19
C LEU A 326 -9.48 -19.90 -19.33
N VAL A 327 -9.22 -20.61 -18.24
CA VAL A 327 -8.40 -21.83 -18.28
C VAL A 327 -9.10 -22.93 -19.11
N ALA A 328 -10.41 -23.10 -18.95
CA ALA A 328 -11.18 -24.08 -19.74
C ALA A 328 -11.12 -23.76 -21.23
N LEU A 329 -11.37 -22.52 -21.63
CA LEU A 329 -11.32 -22.08 -23.03
C LEU A 329 -9.93 -22.27 -23.64
N LEU A 330 -8.87 -21.89 -22.93
CA LEU A 330 -7.49 -22.10 -23.38
C LEU A 330 -7.15 -23.59 -23.54
N THR A 331 -7.62 -24.41 -22.60
CA THR A 331 -7.42 -25.88 -22.70
C THR A 331 -8.13 -26.45 -23.92
N ILE A 332 -9.38 -26.05 -24.17
CA ILE A 332 -10.13 -26.48 -25.36
C ILE A 332 -9.41 -26.04 -26.63
N ALA A 333 -8.99 -24.77 -26.72
CA ALA A 333 -8.29 -24.24 -27.91
C ALA A 333 -7.01 -25.01 -28.19
N LEU A 334 -6.23 -25.36 -27.17
CA LEU A 334 -5.03 -26.16 -27.29
C LEU A 334 -5.32 -27.61 -27.75
N CYS A 335 -6.41 -28.20 -27.26
CA CYS A 335 -6.84 -29.53 -27.70
C CYS A 335 -7.23 -29.52 -29.18
N VAL A 336 -8.02 -28.53 -29.61
CA VAL A 336 -8.41 -28.36 -31.01
C VAL A 336 -7.17 -28.16 -31.89
N ALA A 337 -6.25 -27.26 -31.52
CA ALA A 337 -5.00 -27.03 -32.26
C ALA A 337 -4.17 -28.29 -32.39
N ALA A 338 -4.06 -29.08 -31.32
CA ALA A 338 -3.32 -30.35 -31.40
C ALA A 338 -3.96 -31.39 -32.31
N VAL A 339 -5.27 -31.50 -32.28
CA VAL A 339 -6.03 -32.39 -33.21
C VAL A 339 -5.81 -31.94 -34.65
N LEU A 340 -5.90 -30.64 -34.94
CA LEU A 340 -5.67 -30.11 -36.28
C LEU A 340 -4.23 -30.39 -36.76
N ILE A 341 -3.23 -30.14 -35.90
CA ILE A 341 -1.83 -30.44 -36.22
C ILE A 341 -1.65 -31.94 -36.52
N THR A 342 -2.27 -32.80 -35.69
CA THR A 342 -2.16 -34.26 -35.90
C THR A 342 -2.83 -34.66 -37.22
N ILE A 343 -3.98 -34.12 -37.55
CA ILE A 343 -4.65 -34.39 -38.83
C ILE A 343 -3.77 -33.91 -40.00
N TYR A 344 -3.24 -32.68 -39.91
CA TYR A 344 -2.36 -32.14 -40.97
C TYR A 344 -1.03 -32.91 -41.11
N ALA A 345 -0.49 -33.44 -40.02
CA ALA A 345 0.75 -34.22 -40.07
C ALA A 345 0.56 -35.66 -40.56
N ILE A 346 -0.61 -36.26 -40.36
CA ILE A 346 -0.89 -37.66 -40.67
C ILE A 346 -1.54 -37.82 -42.07
N LEU A 347 -2.46 -36.95 -42.45
CA LEU A 347 -3.16 -37.03 -43.73
C LEU A 347 -2.27 -36.95 -44.97
N PRO A 348 -1.21 -36.13 -45.02
CA PRO A 348 -0.34 -36.08 -46.22
C PRO A 348 0.54 -37.31 -46.43
N ASN A 349 0.69 -38.18 -45.43
CA ASN A 349 1.59 -39.33 -45.47
C ASN A 349 0.86 -40.67 -45.64
N GLN A 350 -0.43 -40.66 -45.96
CA GLN A 350 -1.07 -41.92 -46.40
C GLN A 350 -0.63 -42.24 -47.81
N PRO A 351 0.07 -43.38 -48.05
CA PRO A 351 0.38 -43.79 -49.38
C PRO A 351 -0.92 -44.05 -50.13
N THR A 352 -1.10 -43.39 -51.27
CA THR A 352 -2.16 -43.71 -52.20
C THR A 352 -1.94 -45.17 -52.68
N VAL A 353 -2.71 -46.07 -52.11
CA VAL A 353 -2.78 -47.46 -52.61
C VAL A 353 -3.59 -47.40 -53.89
N TYR A 354 -2.88 -47.53 -55.01
CA TYR A 354 -3.46 -47.80 -56.33
C TYR A 354 -3.50 -49.31 -56.54
#